data_6930e0afd359ac3d658a9ad5f3a442b7
#
_entry.id   6930e0afd359ac3d658a9ad5f3a442b7
#
_cell.length_a   1.000
_cell.length_b   1.000
_cell.length_c   1.000
_cell.angle_alpha   90.00
_cell.angle_beta   90.00
_cell.angle_gamma   90.00
#
_symmetry.space_group_name_H-M   'P 1'
#
loop_
_entity.id
_entity.type
_entity.pdbx_description
1 polymer ?
#
loop_
_entity_poly.entity_id
_entity_poly.type
_entity_poly.pdbx_seq_one_letter_code
_entity_poly.pdbx_strand_id
1 'polypeptide(L)'
;GRIATEFPASQQAAVSFLPTMVFLWFLVLSTPLAALMNRIGRKAMSMIGYAFTIAGLLVPFLAGEGCALGWYFAGFGLLGIGNTALQVAVNPLLATIVPGERMTSYLTVGQIFRNTSLLLLAPIVTALVALTGSWRLLLPIYAGLTVLGGIWLQATSVAEPPRSDRAAGMADCFRLLGNPTVLLCTLGVACFIAGDVGIVFLSVRLIDNPDSILTTTGFYACRIVGTLVGAWVLVRVSDVKYLRWNMAGALA
;
A
#
# COMPACT_ATOMS: atom_id res chain seq x y z
N GLY A 1 17.22 4.06 7.43
CA GLY A 1 17.22 3.06 6.36
C GLY A 1 18.43 3.22 5.45
N ARG A 2 18.68 2.27 4.53
CA ARG A 2 19.90 2.25 3.66
C ARG A 2 20.06 3.51 2.79
N ILE A 3 18.98 4.13 2.34
CA ILE A 3 19.04 5.42 1.63
C ILE A 3 19.67 6.51 2.53
N ALA A 4 19.38 6.50 3.82
CA ALA A 4 19.90 7.50 4.74
C ALA A 4 21.42 7.41 4.92
N THR A 5 22.04 6.26 4.69
CA THR A 5 23.50 6.09 4.77
C THR A 5 24.25 6.63 3.54
N GLU A 6 23.54 6.91 2.45
CA GLU A 6 24.12 7.47 1.22
C GLU A 6 24.23 9.02 1.28
N PHE A 7 23.53 9.66 2.23
CA PHE A 7 23.46 11.11 2.31
C PHE A 7 24.07 11.67 3.61
N PRO A 8 24.67 12.88 3.55
CA PRO A 8 25.26 13.52 4.71
C PRO A 8 24.21 13.86 5.78
N ALA A 9 24.66 14.02 7.02
CA ALA A 9 23.81 14.31 8.19
C ALA A 9 22.86 15.52 7.98
N SER A 10 23.30 16.53 7.22
CA SER A 10 22.49 17.71 6.88
C SER A 10 21.26 17.41 6.04
N GLN A 11 21.24 16.29 5.31
CA GLN A 11 20.12 15.88 4.45
C GLN A 11 19.26 14.77 5.06
N GLN A 12 19.61 14.22 6.21
CA GLN A 12 18.88 13.11 6.83
C GLN A 12 17.43 13.44 7.17
N ALA A 13 17.12 14.68 7.54
CA ALA A 13 15.75 15.13 7.75
C ALA A 13 14.91 15.01 6.46
N ALA A 14 15.47 15.44 5.32
CA ALA A 14 14.82 15.35 4.03
C ALA A 14 14.67 13.88 3.58
N VAL A 15 15.69 13.04 3.78
CA VAL A 15 15.60 11.59 3.50
C VAL A 15 14.51 10.92 4.34
N SER A 16 14.36 11.32 5.60
CA SER A 16 13.30 10.79 6.48
C SER A 16 11.90 11.18 6.02
N PHE A 17 11.77 12.23 5.21
CA PHE A 17 10.50 12.67 4.63
C PHE A 17 10.08 11.86 3.39
N LEU A 18 10.99 11.14 2.73
CA LEU A 18 10.69 10.36 1.51
C LEU A 18 9.49 9.40 1.68
N PRO A 19 9.39 8.56 2.72
CA PRO A 19 8.22 7.71 2.90
C PRO A 19 6.93 8.51 3.10
N THR A 20 7.00 9.67 3.76
CA THR A 20 5.86 10.56 4.00
C THR A 20 5.28 11.10 2.69
N MET A 21 6.13 11.33 1.67
CA MET A 21 5.66 11.77 0.36
C MET A 21 4.66 10.81 -0.28
N VAL A 22 4.83 9.50 -0.11
CA VAL A 22 3.90 8.51 -0.65
C VAL A 22 2.50 8.68 -0.03
N PHE A 23 2.45 8.91 1.28
CA PHE A 23 1.18 9.13 2.00
C PHE A 23 0.58 10.51 1.72
N LEU A 24 1.41 11.52 1.48
CA LEU A 24 0.96 12.86 1.09
C LEU A 24 0.20 12.82 -0.23
N TRP A 25 0.72 12.12 -1.22
CA TRP A 25 0.05 11.94 -2.50
C TRP A 25 -1.25 11.15 -2.35
N PHE A 26 -1.31 10.18 -1.45
CA PHE A 26 -2.54 9.48 -1.13
C PHE A 26 -3.61 10.43 -0.58
N LEU A 27 -3.23 11.33 0.32
CA LEU A 27 -4.14 12.34 0.87
C LEU A 27 -4.68 13.29 -0.20
N VAL A 28 -3.82 13.79 -1.09
CA VAL A 28 -4.17 14.82 -2.07
C VAL A 28 -4.89 14.24 -3.27
N LEU A 29 -4.44 13.09 -3.79
CA LEU A 29 -4.88 12.56 -5.08
C LEU A 29 -5.96 11.47 -4.99
N SER A 30 -6.27 10.92 -3.81
CA SER A 30 -7.27 9.84 -3.71
C SER A 30 -8.63 10.23 -4.29
N THR A 31 -9.13 11.40 -3.97
CA THR A 31 -10.44 11.88 -4.47
C THR A 31 -10.42 12.22 -5.98
N PRO A 32 -9.45 13.01 -6.50
CA PRO A 32 -9.38 13.27 -7.95
C PRO A 32 -9.14 12.01 -8.77
N LEU A 33 -8.32 11.07 -8.30
CA LEU A 33 -8.10 9.80 -9.01
C LEU A 33 -9.34 8.88 -8.95
N ALA A 34 -10.11 8.92 -7.85
CA ALA A 34 -11.40 8.22 -7.80
C ALA A 34 -12.40 8.79 -8.81
N ALA A 35 -12.47 10.10 -8.93
CA ALA A 35 -13.31 10.75 -9.93
C ALA A 35 -12.85 10.41 -11.37
N LEU A 36 -11.54 10.40 -11.62
CA LEU A 36 -10.97 10.00 -12.91
C LEU A 36 -11.26 8.51 -13.19
N MET A 37 -11.11 7.62 -12.20
CA MET A 37 -11.41 6.19 -12.32
C MET A 37 -12.85 5.95 -12.79
N ASN A 38 -13.80 6.72 -12.28
CA ASN A 38 -15.21 6.60 -12.69
C ASN A 38 -15.43 6.95 -14.16
N ARG A 39 -14.54 7.78 -14.75
CA ARG A 39 -14.60 8.16 -16.17
C ARG A 39 -13.87 7.18 -17.09
N ILE A 40 -12.65 6.77 -16.73
CA ILE A 40 -11.80 5.95 -17.60
C ILE A 40 -11.96 4.45 -17.36
N GLY A 41 -12.53 4.04 -16.21
CA GLY A 41 -12.69 2.66 -15.80
C GLY A 41 -11.64 2.22 -14.77
N ARG A 42 -11.95 1.14 -14.07
CA ARG A 42 -11.15 0.61 -12.94
C ARG A 42 -9.87 -0.06 -13.43
N LYS A 43 -9.96 -0.83 -14.51
CA LYS A 43 -8.82 -1.51 -15.13
C LYS A 43 -7.82 -0.49 -15.69
N ALA A 44 -8.30 0.53 -16.42
CA ALA A 44 -7.46 1.58 -16.98
C ALA A 44 -6.75 2.39 -15.88
N MET A 45 -7.45 2.72 -14.79
CA MET A 45 -6.84 3.40 -13.65
C MET A 45 -5.75 2.54 -12.99
N SER A 46 -5.98 1.23 -12.84
CA SER A 46 -4.96 0.31 -12.33
C SER A 46 -3.72 0.27 -13.23
N MET A 47 -3.90 0.27 -14.55
CA MET A 47 -2.78 0.30 -15.52
C MET A 47 -1.97 1.60 -15.40
N ILE A 48 -2.63 2.73 -15.22
CA ILE A 48 -1.96 4.02 -14.94
C ILE A 48 -1.16 3.91 -13.64
N GLY A 49 -1.73 3.32 -12.59
CA GLY A 49 -1.05 3.07 -11.33
C GLY A 49 0.21 2.21 -11.48
N TYR A 50 0.16 1.14 -12.26
CA TYR A 50 1.34 0.33 -12.58
C TYR A 50 2.39 1.14 -13.33
N ALA A 51 2.01 1.93 -14.34
CA ALA A 51 2.95 2.75 -15.10
C ALA A 51 3.70 3.75 -14.22
N PHE A 52 2.99 4.48 -13.34
CA PHE A 52 3.61 5.40 -12.39
C PHE A 52 4.50 4.68 -11.36
N THR A 53 4.11 3.49 -10.92
CA THR A 53 4.93 2.67 -10.00
C THR A 53 6.22 2.23 -10.66
N ILE A 54 6.17 1.75 -11.90
CA ILE A 54 7.35 1.35 -12.67
C ILE A 54 8.28 2.55 -12.87
N ALA A 55 7.75 3.68 -13.32
CA ALA A 55 8.53 4.91 -13.49
C ALA A 55 9.18 5.36 -12.17
N GLY A 56 8.42 5.32 -11.06
CA GLY A 56 8.90 5.71 -9.73
C GLY A 56 10.03 4.82 -9.21
N LEU A 57 10.03 3.53 -9.56
CA LEU A 57 11.11 2.60 -9.23
C LEU A 57 12.34 2.80 -10.12
N LEU A 58 12.13 3.04 -11.42
CA LEU A 58 13.23 3.15 -12.38
C LEU A 58 13.95 4.51 -12.31
N VAL A 59 13.27 5.59 -11.98
CA VAL A 59 13.86 6.95 -11.94
C VAL A 59 15.09 7.00 -11.01
N PRO A 60 15.04 6.62 -9.72
CA PRO A 60 16.24 6.65 -8.88
C PRO A 60 17.26 5.56 -9.27
N PHE A 61 16.84 4.47 -9.89
CA PHE A 61 17.77 3.45 -10.38
C PHE A 61 18.62 3.96 -11.56
N LEU A 62 17.98 4.55 -12.57
CA LEU A 62 18.63 5.08 -13.78
C LEU A 62 19.51 6.31 -13.48
N ALA A 63 19.18 7.08 -12.43
CA ALA A 63 20.00 8.20 -11.99
C ALA A 63 21.41 7.81 -11.49
N GLY A 64 21.62 6.52 -11.18
CA GLY A 64 22.93 5.98 -10.81
C GLY A 64 23.29 6.18 -9.33
N GLU A 65 24.49 5.69 -8.96
CA GLU A 65 25.03 5.83 -7.61
C GLU A 65 25.49 7.28 -7.35
N GLY A 66 25.27 7.77 -6.11
CA GLY A 66 25.61 9.15 -5.75
C GLY A 66 24.69 10.21 -6.38
N CYS A 67 23.56 9.82 -6.94
CA CYS A 67 22.61 10.78 -7.52
C CYS A 67 22.09 11.76 -6.47
N ALA A 68 21.73 12.97 -6.91
CA ALA A 68 21.16 13.98 -6.04
C ALA A 68 19.85 13.49 -5.40
N LEU A 69 19.60 13.91 -4.16
CA LEU A 69 18.41 13.55 -3.39
C LEU A 69 17.08 13.84 -4.15
N GLY A 70 17.09 14.84 -5.05
CA GLY A 70 15.96 15.16 -5.92
C GLY A 70 15.45 14.01 -6.76
N TRP A 71 16.32 13.10 -7.22
CA TRP A 71 15.91 11.92 -7.98
C TRP A 71 15.12 10.93 -7.13
N TYR A 72 15.49 10.79 -5.84
CA TYR A 72 14.70 10.01 -4.89
C TYR A 72 13.35 10.66 -4.62
N PHE A 73 13.29 11.99 -4.46
CA PHE A 73 12.01 12.70 -4.33
C PHE A 73 11.11 12.52 -5.55
N ALA A 74 11.66 12.61 -6.75
CA ALA A 74 10.93 12.36 -7.98
C ALA A 74 10.40 10.91 -8.04
N GLY A 75 11.27 9.93 -7.75
CA GLY A 75 10.89 8.51 -7.71
C GLY A 75 9.80 8.21 -6.68
N PHE A 76 9.97 8.68 -5.44
CA PHE A 76 8.96 8.48 -4.37
C PHE A 76 7.67 9.26 -4.64
N GLY A 77 7.75 10.43 -5.30
CA GLY A 77 6.58 11.15 -5.78
C GLY A 77 5.76 10.34 -6.78
N LEU A 78 6.43 9.79 -7.81
CA LEU A 78 5.78 8.93 -8.81
C LEU A 78 5.23 7.64 -8.17
N LEU A 79 5.98 7.02 -7.24
CA LEU A 79 5.50 5.87 -6.47
C LEU A 79 4.24 6.22 -5.67
N GLY A 80 4.18 7.40 -5.06
CA GLY A 80 3.02 7.86 -4.32
C GLY A 80 1.78 8.02 -5.20
N ILE A 81 1.93 8.60 -6.39
CA ILE A 81 0.87 8.72 -7.39
C ILE A 81 0.39 7.33 -7.83
N GLY A 82 1.34 6.44 -8.19
CA GLY A 82 1.05 5.07 -8.61
C GLY A 82 0.34 4.27 -7.53
N ASN A 83 0.84 4.33 -6.28
CA ASN A 83 0.21 3.67 -5.15
C ASN A 83 -1.21 4.18 -4.89
N THR A 84 -1.43 5.49 -4.97
CA THR A 84 -2.77 6.08 -4.82
C THR A 84 -3.73 5.59 -5.89
N ALA A 85 -3.30 5.58 -7.16
CA ALA A 85 -4.11 5.09 -8.27
C ALA A 85 -4.49 3.61 -8.09
N LEU A 86 -3.54 2.76 -7.68
CA LEU A 86 -3.79 1.34 -7.40
C LEU A 86 -4.73 1.15 -6.21
N GLN A 87 -4.53 1.86 -5.12
CA GLN A 87 -5.37 1.76 -3.92
C GLN A 87 -6.82 2.16 -4.21
N VAL A 88 -7.03 3.18 -5.01
CA VAL A 88 -8.36 3.65 -5.40
C VAL A 88 -9.04 2.67 -6.36
N ALA A 89 -8.28 2.00 -7.25
CA ALA A 89 -8.84 1.19 -8.32
C ALA A 89 -9.01 -0.29 -7.96
N VAL A 90 -8.06 -0.89 -7.21
CA VAL A 90 -8.01 -2.35 -6.99
C VAL A 90 -9.19 -2.86 -6.17
N ASN A 91 -9.58 -2.17 -5.11
CA ASN A 91 -10.72 -2.60 -4.28
C ASN A 91 -12.06 -2.58 -5.04
N PRO A 92 -12.42 -1.48 -5.76
CA PRO A 92 -13.60 -1.49 -6.62
C PRO A 92 -13.50 -2.49 -7.79
N LEU A 93 -12.30 -2.71 -8.34
CA LEU A 93 -12.09 -3.71 -9.39
C LEU A 93 -12.40 -5.13 -8.86
N LEU A 94 -11.90 -5.46 -7.67
CA LEU A 94 -12.20 -6.72 -7.01
C LEU A 94 -13.72 -6.88 -6.76
N ALA A 95 -14.39 -5.81 -6.35
CA ALA A 95 -15.83 -5.81 -6.10
C ALA A 95 -16.68 -6.04 -7.38
N THR A 96 -16.12 -5.89 -8.59
CA THR A 96 -16.83 -6.26 -9.83
C THR A 96 -16.76 -7.74 -10.15
N ILE A 97 -15.76 -8.42 -9.62
CA ILE A 97 -15.47 -9.83 -9.96
C ILE A 97 -16.03 -10.77 -8.89
N VAL A 98 -16.00 -10.32 -7.63
CA VAL A 98 -16.35 -11.16 -6.47
C VAL A 98 -17.77 -10.84 -5.99
N PRO A 99 -18.61 -11.88 -5.73
CA PRO A 99 -19.93 -11.69 -5.10
C PRO A 99 -19.79 -11.00 -3.74
N GLY A 100 -20.72 -10.07 -3.43
CA GLY A 100 -20.66 -9.25 -2.22
C GLY A 100 -20.54 -10.04 -0.91
N GLU A 101 -21.18 -11.21 -0.82
CA GLU A 101 -21.13 -12.09 0.35
C GLU A 101 -19.71 -12.62 0.66
N ARG A 102 -18.83 -12.69 -0.34
CA ARG A 102 -17.46 -13.20 -0.19
C ARG A 102 -16.41 -12.09 -0.30
N MET A 103 -16.81 -10.85 -0.48
CA MET A 103 -15.91 -9.72 -0.71
C MET A 103 -14.91 -9.56 0.44
N THR A 104 -15.36 -9.60 1.68
CA THR A 104 -14.51 -9.46 2.88
C THR A 104 -13.44 -10.55 2.94
N SER A 105 -13.81 -11.82 2.63
CA SER A 105 -12.86 -12.93 2.63
C SER A 105 -11.77 -12.74 1.56
N TYR A 106 -12.13 -12.34 0.35
CA TYR A 106 -11.14 -12.10 -0.72
C TYR A 106 -10.23 -10.90 -0.43
N LEU A 107 -10.77 -9.82 0.14
CA LEU A 107 -9.95 -8.69 0.61
C LEU A 107 -8.97 -9.13 1.70
N THR A 108 -9.42 -10.00 2.62
CA THR A 108 -8.57 -10.56 3.68
C THR A 108 -7.43 -11.42 3.10
N VAL A 109 -7.73 -12.25 2.10
CA VAL A 109 -6.70 -13.02 1.36
C VAL A 109 -5.69 -12.08 0.71
N GLY A 110 -6.13 -10.97 0.09
CA GLY A 110 -5.24 -9.96 -0.46
C GLY A 110 -4.27 -9.37 0.59
N GLN A 111 -4.72 -9.20 1.83
CA GLN A 111 -3.86 -8.75 2.93
C GLN A 111 -2.78 -9.79 3.32
N ILE A 112 -3.03 -11.08 3.13
CA ILE A 112 -2.02 -12.13 3.37
C ILE A 112 -0.83 -11.92 2.42
N PHE A 113 -1.09 -11.74 1.12
CA PHE A 113 -0.03 -11.47 0.14
C PHE A 113 0.75 -10.19 0.48
N ARG A 114 0.06 -9.12 0.87
CA ARG A 114 0.69 -7.87 1.31
C ARG A 114 1.60 -8.09 2.52
N ASN A 115 1.11 -8.74 3.56
CA ASN A 115 1.87 -8.99 4.78
C ASN A 115 3.06 -9.94 4.53
N THR A 116 2.87 -10.95 3.68
CA THR A 116 3.95 -11.87 3.26
C THR A 116 5.06 -11.12 2.52
N SER A 117 4.70 -10.20 1.62
CA SER A 117 5.68 -9.37 0.91
C SER A 117 6.48 -8.49 1.87
N LEU A 118 5.84 -7.93 2.91
CA LEU A 118 6.51 -7.13 3.94
C LEU A 118 7.41 -7.99 4.84
N LEU A 119 6.98 -9.22 5.19
CA LEU A 119 7.79 -10.17 5.94
C LEU A 119 9.06 -10.56 5.18
N LEU A 120 8.92 -10.83 3.89
CA LEU A 120 10.02 -11.27 3.03
C LEU A 120 10.96 -10.13 2.60
N LEU A 121 10.57 -8.88 2.77
CA LEU A 121 11.35 -7.73 2.31
C LEU A 121 12.74 -7.70 2.92
N ALA A 122 12.86 -7.84 4.24
CA ALA A 122 14.16 -7.78 4.93
C ALA A 122 15.11 -8.92 4.53
N PRO A 123 14.72 -10.20 4.53
CA PRO A 123 15.58 -11.28 4.08
C PRO A 123 15.93 -11.19 2.59
N ILE A 124 15.00 -10.75 1.72
CA ILE A 124 15.29 -10.56 0.29
C ILE A 124 16.35 -9.47 0.09
N VAL A 125 16.20 -8.32 0.76
CA VAL A 125 17.19 -7.24 0.67
C VAL A 125 18.55 -7.70 1.19
N THR A 126 18.59 -8.44 2.30
CA THR A 126 19.85 -8.95 2.88
C THR A 126 20.53 -9.95 1.94
N ALA A 127 19.77 -10.90 1.39
CA ALA A 127 20.29 -11.87 0.42
C ALA A 127 20.79 -11.18 -0.85
N LEU A 128 20.03 -10.23 -1.38
CA LEU A 128 20.40 -9.49 -2.58
C LEU A 128 21.71 -8.72 -2.39
N VAL A 129 21.87 -8.05 -1.25
CA VAL A 129 23.12 -7.32 -0.94
C VAL A 129 24.28 -8.28 -0.73
N ALA A 130 24.07 -9.44 -0.12
CA ALA A 130 25.11 -10.46 0.04
C ALA A 130 25.59 -11.03 -1.30
N LEU A 131 24.67 -11.18 -2.26
CA LEU A 131 24.98 -11.74 -3.58
C LEU A 131 25.55 -10.72 -4.57
N THR A 132 25.10 -9.47 -4.52
CA THR A 132 25.37 -8.48 -5.57
C THR A 132 26.11 -7.25 -5.08
N GLY A 133 26.29 -7.09 -3.76
CA GLY A 133 26.89 -5.91 -3.14
C GLY A 133 25.99 -4.66 -3.14
N SER A 134 24.86 -4.66 -3.87
CA SER A 134 24.02 -3.47 -4.03
C SER A 134 22.54 -3.76 -3.72
N TRP A 135 21.95 -2.95 -2.85
CA TRP A 135 20.51 -3.00 -2.58
C TRP A 135 19.68 -2.36 -3.71
N ARG A 136 20.30 -1.55 -4.57
CA ARG A 136 19.62 -0.80 -5.64
C ARG A 136 19.01 -1.70 -6.71
N LEU A 137 19.55 -2.90 -6.89
CA LEU A 137 18.98 -3.91 -7.79
C LEU A 137 17.57 -4.35 -7.39
N LEU A 138 17.15 -4.07 -6.16
CA LEU A 138 15.78 -4.29 -5.74
C LEU A 138 14.79 -3.47 -6.57
N LEU A 139 15.17 -2.25 -6.97
CA LEU A 139 14.31 -1.34 -7.72
C LEU A 139 13.88 -1.91 -9.09
N PRO A 140 14.81 -2.34 -9.98
CA PRO A 140 14.43 -2.94 -11.24
C PRO A 140 13.76 -4.32 -11.08
N ILE A 141 14.09 -5.10 -10.03
CA ILE A 141 13.40 -6.37 -9.75
C ILE A 141 11.92 -6.10 -9.45
N TYR A 142 11.61 -5.15 -8.56
CA TYR A 142 10.22 -4.79 -8.28
C TYR A 142 9.54 -4.14 -9.47
N ALA A 143 10.24 -3.34 -10.27
CA ALA A 143 9.71 -2.81 -11.52
C ALA A 143 9.31 -3.95 -12.48
N GLY A 144 10.17 -4.96 -12.65
CA GLY A 144 9.89 -6.14 -13.45
C GLY A 144 8.67 -6.93 -12.97
N LEU A 145 8.56 -7.17 -11.65
CA LEU A 145 7.39 -7.81 -11.07
C LEU A 145 6.11 -6.98 -11.28
N THR A 146 6.22 -5.66 -11.21
CA THR A 146 5.10 -4.74 -11.46
C THR A 146 4.67 -4.79 -12.93
N VAL A 147 5.63 -4.88 -13.87
CA VAL A 147 5.36 -5.08 -15.31
C VAL A 147 4.61 -6.40 -15.53
N LEU A 148 5.07 -7.50 -14.92
CA LEU A 148 4.41 -8.80 -15.02
C LEU A 148 2.98 -8.74 -14.51
N GLY A 149 2.74 -8.09 -13.36
CA GLY A 149 1.41 -7.87 -12.81
C GLY A 149 0.52 -7.03 -13.74
N GLY A 150 1.07 -5.99 -14.36
CA GLY A 150 0.38 -5.17 -15.35
C GLY A 150 0.00 -5.96 -16.60
N ILE A 151 0.93 -6.76 -17.15
CA ILE A 151 0.66 -7.63 -18.31
C ILE A 151 -0.44 -8.64 -17.97
N TRP A 152 -0.38 -9.27 -16.79
CA TRP A 152 -1.40 -10.21 -16.35
C TRP A 152 -2.78 -9.54 -16.26
N LEU A 153 -2.85 -8.37 -15.62
CA LEU A 153 -4.11 -7.62 -15.53
C LEU A 153 -4.62 -7.22 -16.93
N GLN A 154 -3.71 -6.81 -17.83
CA GLN A 154 -4.09 -6.46 -19.20
C GLN A 154 -4.67 -7.65 -19.96
N ALA A 155 -4.07 -8.84 -19.82
CA ALA A 155 -4.53 -10.07 -20.45
C ALA A 155 -5.85 -10.60 -19.85
N THR A 156 -6.19 -10.23 -18.61
CA THR A 156 -7.41 -10.66 -17.94
C THR A 156 -8.61 -9.86 -18.44
N SER A 157 -9.64 -10.55 -18.96
CA SER A 157 -10.90 -9.91 -19.31
C SER A 157 -11.72 -9.64 -18.05
N VAL A 158 -12.00 -8.38 -17.77
CA VAL A 158 -12.83 -7.94 -16.63
C VAL A 158 -14.04 -7.20 -17.18
N ALA A 159 -15.24 -7.69 -16.85
CA ALA A 159 -16.47 -6.99 -17.15
C ALA A 159 -16.62 -5.80 -16.19
N GLU A 160 -16.37 -4.60 -16.69
CA GLU A 160 -16.57 -3.37 -15.91
C GLU A 160 -18.04 -2.91 -15.97
N PRO A 161 -18.57 -2.35 -14.89
CA PRO A 161 -19.89 -1.72 -14.95
C PRO A 161 -19.89 -0.54 -15.92
N PRO A 162 -21.07 -0.17 -16.46
CA PRO A 162 -21.18 0.98 -17.37
C PRO A 162 -20.60 2.22 -16.70
N ARG A 163 -19.83 2.97 -17.48
CA ARG A 163 -19.17 4.21 -17.03
C ARG A 163 -20.22 5.23 -16.62
N SER A 164 -20.03 5.86 -15.49
CA SER A 164 -20.93 6.93 -15.04
C SER A 164 -20.51 8.24 -15.67
N ASP A 165 -21.41 8.82 -16.48
CA ASP A 165 -21.22 10.18 -17.01
C ASP A 165 -21.23 11.26 -15.90
N ARG A 166 -21.81 10.93 -14.75
CA ARG A 166 -21.84 11.76 -13.55
C ARG A 166 -20.79 11.27 -12.55
N ALA A 167 -19.53 11.63 -12.78
CA ALA A 167 -18.51 11.41 -11.77
C ALA A 167 -18.87 12.21 -10.51
N ALA A 168 -18.95 11.52 -9.37
CA ALA A 168 -19.11 12.20 -8.08
C ALA A 168 -18.00 13.26 -7.92
N GLY A 169 -18.40 14.50 -7.71
CA GLY A 169 -17.46 15.59 -7.51
C GLY A 169 -16.78 15.51 -6.15
N MET A 170 -15.68 16.26 -5.97
CA MET A 170 -15.04 16.38 -4.65
C MET A 170 -16.02 16.86 -3.57
N ALA A 171 -16.94 17.75 -3.93
CA ALA A 171 -17.99 18.25 -3.01
C ALA A 171 -18.92 17.12 -2.53
N ASP A 172 -19.27 16.17 -3.39
CA ASP A 172 -20.12 15.02 -3.04
C ASP A 172 -19.42 14.10 -2.05
N CYS A 173 -18.10 13.91 -2.19
CA CYS A 173 -17.30 13.12 -1.26
C CYS A 173 -17.26 13.77 0.14
N PHE A 174 -17.06 15.09 0.21
CA PHE A 174 -17.10 15.81 1.49
C PHE A 174 -18.51 15.82 2.11
N ARG A 175 -19.55 15.87 1.29
CA ARG A 175 -20.93 15.80 1.75
C ARG A 175 -21.25 14.45 2.40
N LEU A 176 -20.63 13.35 1.95
CA LEU A 176 -20.75 12.02 2.57
C LEU A 176 -20.22 11.99 4.01
N LEU A 177 -19.23 12.82 4.36
CA LEU A 177 -18.73 12.94 5.73
C LEU A 177 -19.78 13.56 6.69
N GLY A 178 -20.80 14.20 6.17
CA GLY A 178 -21.96 14.62 6.96
C GLY A 178 -22.83 13.46 7.50
N ASN A 179 -22.66 12.25 6.93
CA ASN A 179 -23.31 11.06 7.46
C ASN A 179 -22.49 10.52 8.64
N PRO A 180 -23.07 10.42 9.87
CA PRO A 180 -22.33 10.01 11.07
C PRO A 180 -21.73 8.61 10.96
N THR A 181 -22.40 7.69 10.25
CA THR A 181 -21.86 6.34 10.03
C THR A 181 -20.60 6.37 9.17
N VAL A 182 -20.61 7.14 8.08
CA VAL A 182 -19.44 7.31 7.20
C VAL A 182 -18.29 7.97 7.95
N LEU A 183 -18.58 9.01 8.73
CA LEU A 183 -17.58 9.72 9.53
C LEU A 183 -16.94 8.79 10.58
N LEU A 184 -17.74 8.04 11.34
CA LEU A 184 -17.24 7.08 12.34
C LEU A 184 -16.40 5.97 11.70
N CYS A 185 -16.83 5.41 10.57
CA CYS A 185 -16.05 4.43 9.83
C CYS A 185 -14.71 5.01 9.34
N THR A 186 -14.72 6.24 8.80
CA THR A 186 -13.51 6.93 8.34
C THR A 186 -12.53 7.18 9.49
N LEU A 187 -13.02 7.66 10.64
CA LEU A 187 -12.21 7.86 11.84
C LEU A 187 -11.66 6.54 12.39
N GLY A 188 -12.47 5.47 12.40
CA GLY A 188 -12.02 4.14 12.83
C GLY A 188 -10.89 3.60 11.97
N VAL A 189 -11.00 3.72 10.64
CA VAL A 189 -9.94 3.34 9.71
C VAL A 189 -8.70 4.21 9.89
N ALA A 190 -8.86 5.52 10.08
CA ALA A 190 -7.74 6.43 10.30
C ALA A 190 -6.97 6.09 11.59
N CYS A 191 -7.66 5.83 12.70
CA CYS A 191 -7.05 5.40 13.96
C CYS A 191 -6.33 4.05 13.81
N PHE A 192 -6.94 3.09 13.10
CA PHE A 192 -6.32 1.80 12.85
C PHE A 192 -5.02 1.94 12.05
N ILE A 193 -5.04 2.70 10.96
CA ILE A 193 -3.85 2.92 10.12
C ILE A 193 -2.78 3.69 10.90
N ALA A 194 -3.15 4.71 11.67
CA ALA A 194 -2.22 5.46 12.50
C ALA A 194 -1.52 4.57 13.54
N GLY A 195 -2.26 3.66 14.18
CA GLY A 195 -1.69 2.67 15.10
C GLY A 195 -0.75 1.69 14.38
N ASP A 196 -1.19 1.13 13.24
CA ASP A 196 -0.41 0.17 12.46
C ASP A 196 0.92 0.74 11.97
N VAL A 197 0.88 1.93 11.36
CA VAL A 197 2.07 2.64 10.88
C VAL A 197 2.92 3.11 12.07
N GLY A 198 2.30 3.61 13.14
CA GLY A 198 2.97 4.08 14.33
C GLY A 198 3.80 2.98 15.00
N ILE A 199 3.24 1.78 15.18
CA ILE A 199 3.96 0.64 15.77
C ILE A 199 5.20 0.29 14.95
N VAL A 200 5.08 0.22 13.61
CA VAL A 200 6.21 -0.10 12.73
C VAL A 200 7.30 0.96 12.80
N PHE A 201 6.94 2.25 12.76
CA PHE A 201 7.92 3.34 12.85
C PHE A 201 8.57 3.45 14.23
N LEU A 202 7.78 3.24 15.29
CA LEU A 202 8.29 3.30 16.67
C LEU A 202 9.21 2.12 16.98
N SER A 203 8.86 0.91 16.56
CA SER A 203 9.67 -0.29 16.80
C SER A 203 11.07 -0.16 16.20
N VAL A 204 11.18 0.40 15.00
CA VAL A 204 12.49 0.64 14.35
C VAL A 204 13.33 1.70 15.07
N ARG A 205 12.69 2.67 15.74
CA ARG A 205 13.40 3.76 16.44
C ARG A 205 13.72 3.46 17.91
N LEU A 206 12.85 2.72 18.59
CA LEU A 206 13.02 2.42 20.02
C LEU A 206 13.97 1.23 20.26
N ILE A 207 14.11 0.34 19.28
CA ILE A 207 14.99 -0.82 19.37
C ILE A 207 16.24 -0.50 18.55
N ASP A 208 17.18 0.21 19.16
CA ASP A 208 18.49 0.56 18.57
C ASP A 208 19.46 -0.66 18.60
N ASN A 209 18.91 -1.87 18.40
CA ASN A 209 19.59 -3.14 18.47
C ASN A 209 19.47 -3.91 17.15
N PRO A 210 20.44 -4.76 16.79
CA PRO A 210 20.33 -5.69 15.65
C PRO A 210 19.11 -6.61 15.71
N ASP A 211 18.50 -6.79 16.89
CA ASP A 211 17.25 -7.51 17.09
C ASP A 211 16.01 -6.79 16.55
N SER A 212 16.11 -5.55 16.08
CA SER A 212 15.01 -4.80 15.45
C SER A 212 14.42 -5.52 14.22
N ILE A 213 15.25 -6.28 13.50
CA ILE A 213 14.82 -7.13 12.38
C ILE A 213 13.92 -8.25 12.88
N LEU A 214 14.27 -8.88 14.00
CA LEU A 214 13.49 -9.97 14.60
C LEU A 214 12.13 -9.47 15.09
N THR A 215 12.07 -8.28 15.69
CA THR A 215 10.83 -7.66 16.17
C THR A 215 9.89 -7.30 15.01
N THR A 216 10.42 -6.69 13.96
CA THR A 216 9.63 -6.34 12.76
C THR A 216 9.15 -7.62 12.04
N THR A 217 10.03 -8.62 11.91
CA THR A 217 9.68 -9.91 11.31
C THR A 217 8.63 -10.64 12.14
N GLY A 218 8.77 -10.65 13.47
CA GLY A 218 7.79 -11.21 14.40
C GLY A 218 6.43 -10.56 14.30
N PHE A 219 6.40 -9.22 14.22
CA PHE A 219 5.16 -8.46 14.03
C PHE A 219 4.42 -8.86 12.74
N TYR A 220 5.12 -8.93 11.60
CA TYR A 220 4.48 -9.34 10.35
C TYR A 220 4.11 -10.82 10.33
N ALA A 221 4.87 -11.70 10.99
CA ALA A 221 4.52 -13.10 11.14
C ALA A 221 3.21 -13.27 11.94
N CYS A 222 3.10 -12.63 13.09
CA CYS A 222 1.87 -12.61 13.89
C CYS A 222 0.68 -12.03 13.09
N ARG A 223 0.93 -10.99 12.31
CA ARG A 223 -0.08 -10.38 11.44
C ARG A 223 -0.57 -11.33 10.35
N ILE A 224 0.31 -12.13 9.74
CA ILE A 224 -0.07 -13.17 8.77
C ILE A 224 -0.95 -14.22 9.43
N VAL A 225 -0.54 -14.73 10.60
CA VAL A 225 -1.33 -15.71 11.36
C VAL A 225 -2.70 -15.15 11.71
N GLY A 226 -2.76 -13.92 12.24
CA GLY A 226 -4.02 -13.25 12.54
C GLY A 226 -4.92 -13.06 11.32
N THR A 227 -4.33 -12.75 10.16
CA THR A 227 -5.08 -12.59 8.89
C THR A 227 -5.61 -13.94 8.38
N LEU A 228 -4.83 -15.01 8.49
CA LEU A 228 -5.26 -16.38 8.13
C LEU A 228 -6.42 -16.85 9.02
N VAL A 229 -6.29 -16.67 10.33
CA VAL A 229 -7.36 -16.99 11.29
C VAL A 229 -8.59 -16.16 11.00
N GLY A 230 -8.42 -14.86 10.75
CA GLY A 230 -9.50 -13.94 10.37
C GLY A 230 -10.22 -14.37 9.10
N ALA A 231 -9.49 -14.73 8.05
CA ALA A 231 -10.07 -15.22 6.80
C ALA A 231 -10.89 -16.50 7.02
N TRP A 232 -10.35 -17.45 7.83
CA TRP A 232 -11.04 -18.68 8.16
C TRP A 232 -12.31 -18.48 9.00
N VAL A 233 -12.27 -17.57 9.96
CA VAL A 233 -13.43 -17.23 10.81
C VAL A 233 -14.52 -16.54 9.99
N LEU A 234 -14.16 -15.59 9.10
CA LEU A 234 -15.09 -14.86 8.25
C LEU A 234 -15.90 -15.73 7.28
N VAL A 235 -15.39 -16.91 6.94
CA VAL A 235 -16.16 -17.90 6.15
C VAL A 235 -17.30 -18.52 6.98
N ARG A 236 -17.20 -18.53 8.32
CA ARG A 236 -18.13 -19.21 9.23
C ARG A 236 -18.99 -18.29 10.07
N VAL A 237 -18.56 -17.04 10.25
CA VAL A 237 -19.20 -16.07 11.14
C VAL A 237 -19.54 -14.81 10.36
N SER A 238 -20.69 -14.20 10.65
CA SER A 238 -21.06 -12.94 10.00
C SER A 238 -20.05 -11.82 10.32
N ASP A 239 -19.78 -10.94 9.34
CA ASP A 239 -18.84 -9.83 9.42
C ASP A 239 -19.04 -8.97 10.67
N VAL A 240 -20.31 -8.71 11.04
CA VAL A 240 -20.68 -7.90 12.22
C VAL A 240 -20.25 -8.58 13.52
N LYS A 241 -20.44 -9.91 13.66
CA LYS A 241 -19.99 -10.66 14.86
C LYS A 241 -18.47 -10.69 14.96
N TYR A 242 -17.80 -10.93 13.82
CA TYR A 242 -16.35 -10.91 13.75
C TYR A 242 -15.77 -9.54 14.13
N LEU A 243 -16.35 -8.45 13.63
CA LEU A 243 -15.95 -7.09 13.99
C LEU A 243 -16.09 -6.84 15.49
N ARG A 244 -17.22 -7.23 16.09
CA ARG A 244 -17.43 -7.07 17.55
C ARG A 244 -16.39 -7.82 18.38
N TRP A 245 -16.05 -9.05 18.00
CA TRP A 245 -15.01 -9.84 18.69
C TRP A 245 -13.63 -9.20 18.58
N ASN A 246 -13.28 -8.71 17.39
CA ASN A 246 -11.99 -8.01 17.20
C ASN A 246 -11.92 -6.72 18.01
N MET A 247 -13.00 -5.94 18.05
CA MET A 247 -13.03 -4.72 18.86
C MET A 247 -12.93 -5.02 20.35
N ALA A 248 -13.63 -6.04 20.84
CA ALA A 248 -13.52 -6.46 22.24
C ALA A 248 -12.11 -6.94 22.59
N GLY A 249 -11.47 -7.73 21.69
CA GLY A 249 -10.09 -8.19 21.88
C GLY A 249 -9.03 -7.09 21.79
N ALA A 250 -9.32 -6.00 21.06
CA ALA A 250 -8.40 -4.86 20.97
C ALA A 250 -8.49 -3.92 22.20
N LEU A 251 -9.58 -4.01 23.00
CA LEU A 251 -9.80 -3.22 24.21
C LEU A 251 -9.32 -3.95 25.48
N ALA A 252 -9.04 -5.25 25.39
CA ALA A 252 -8.53 -6.08 26.48
C ALA A 252 -7.00 -6.07 26.52
#